data_72450a7432a35942cf829d9d3b0479bc
#
_entry.id   72450a7432a35942cf829d9d3b0479bc
#
_cell.length_a   1.000
_cell.length_b   1.000
_cell.length_c   1.000
_cell.angle_alpha   90.00
_cell.angle_beta   90.00
_cell.angle_gamma   90.00
#
_symmetry.space_group_name_H-M   'P 1'
#
loop_
_entity.id
_entity.type
_entity.pdbx_description
1 polymer ?
#
loop_
_entity_poly.entity_id
_entity_poly.type
_entity_poly.pdbx_seq_one_letter_code
_entity_poly.pdbx_strand_id
1 'polypeptide(L)'
;MDAQKQGADALFILLGAVMVLAMHAGFAFLELGTVRKKNQVNALVKILVDFCMSTLAYFVVGYGVAYGTSFMVGAQTLADKNGYELVKFFFLLTFAAAIPAIISGGIAERAKFWPQLIATAVIVGFVYPFYEGIAWSQHFGFQAWIKNFTGDEFHDFAGSVVVHAVGGWLALPAVLLLGARSNRYRKDGAISAHPPSSIPFLALGAWVLIVGWFGFNVMSAQTLDKISGLVALNSLMAMVGGTLVALVLGKNDPGFVHNGPLAGLVAVCAGSDVMHPMGALVVGAIAGAIFVVMFTLTQNKWRIDDVLGVWPLHGLCGTWGGIAAGIFGTQAFGGIGGVNLTAQITGTLLGATWACAAGFVVYGALKFTTGLRMSQEDEYEGADLAIHKISATPEREASW
;
A
#
# COMPACT_ATOMS: atom_id res chain seq x y z
N MET A 1 11.96 11.17 -31.45
CA MET A 1 11.00 10.11 -31.05
C MET A 1 9.73 10.32 -31.85
N ASP A 2 9.15 9.27 -32.38
CA ASP A 2 7.93 9.34 -33.18
C ASP A 2 6.75 9.81 -32.29
N ALA A 3 5.94 10.79 -32.75
CA ALA A 3 4.79 11.31 -32.04
C ALA A 3 3.77 10.22 -31.65
N GLN A 4 3.65 9.18 -32.50
CA GLN A 4 2.81 8.01 -32.21
C GLN A 4 3.32 7.25 -30.96
N LYS A 5 4.63 7.04 -30.84
CA LYS A 5 5.19 6.36 -29.66
C LYS A 5 4.96 7.17 -28.39
N GLN A 6 5.19 8.48 -28.43
CA GLN A 6 4.93 9.36 -27.26
C GLN A 6 3.46 9.33 -26.84
N GLY A 7 2.53 9.36 -27.83
CA GLY A 7 1.10 9.25 -27.56
C GLY A 7 0.71 7.89 -26.98
N ALA A 8 1.29 6.80 -27.47
CA ALA A 8 1.03 5.45 -26.95
C ALA A 8 1.56 5.30 -25.52
N ASP A 9 2.77 5.78 -25.22
CA ASP A 9 3.35 5.73 -23.87
C ASP A 9 2.55 6.58 -22.88
N ALA A 10 2.10 7.78 -23.29
CA ALA A 10 1.24 8.62 -22.46
C ALA A 10 -0.12 7.96 -22.16
N LEU A 11 -0.75 7.35 -23.18
CA LEU A 11 -1.99 6.59 -22.98
C LEU A 11 -1.77 5.38 -22.06
N PHE A 12 -0.66 4.67 -22.23
CA PHE A 12 -0.32 3.51 -21.42
C PHE A 12 -0.24 3.86 -19.93
N ILE A 13 0.53 4.89 -19.54
CA ILE A 13 0.61 5.28 -18.13
C ILE A 13 -0.66 5.98 -17.62
N LEU A 14 -1.45 6.64 -18.50
CA LEU A 14 -2.77 7.18 -18.12
C LEU A 14 -3.73 6.07 -17.72
N LEU A 15 -3.78 4.98 -18.48
CA LEU A 15 -4.56 3.79 -18.11
C LEU A 15 -4.09 3.23 -16.78
N GLY A 16 -2.78 3.17 -16.55
CA GLY A 16 -2.21 2.78 -15.27
C GLY A 16 -2.68 3.67 -14.12
N ALA A 17 -2.59 4.99 -14.30
CA ALA A 17 -3.04 5.96 -13.30
C ALA A 17 -4.54 5.79 -12.95
N VAL A 18 -5.40 5.60 -13.97
CA VAL A 18 -6.84 5.37 -13.77
C VAL A 18 -7.11 4.03 -13.08
N MET A 19 -6.38 2.97 -13.44
CA MET A 19 -6.52 1.66 -12.78
C MET A 19 -6.07 1.72 -11.31
N VAL A 20 -4.96 2.39 -11.01
CA VAL A 20 -4.50 2.57 -9.62
C VAL A 20 -5.39 3.53 -8.83
N LEU A 21 -5.97 4.55 -9.47
CA LEU A 21 -7.04 5.35 -8.85
C LEU A 21 -8.23 4.47 -8.47
N ALA A 22 -8.64 3.53 -9.31
CA ALA A 22 -9.71 2.58 -8.99
C ALA A 22 -9.34 1.67 -7.80
N MET A 23 -8.06 1.38 -7.55
CA MET A 23 -7.64 0.63 -6.34
C MET A 23 -8.04 1.35 -5.05
N HIS A 24 -8.17 2.68 -5.04
CA HIS A 24 -8.63 3.40 -3.85
C HIS A 24 -10.08 3.06 -3.52
N ALA A 25 -10.94 2.85 -4.53
CA ALA A 25 -12.27 2.27 -4.31
C ALA A 25 -12.15 0.82 -3.80
N GLY A 26 -11.20 0.05 -4.29
CA GLY A 26 -10.90 -1.29 -3.79
C GLY A 26 -10.53 -1.29 -2.30
N PHE A 27 -9.63 -0.40 -1.86
CA PHE A 27 -9.31 -0.22 -0.44
C PHE A 27 -10.55 0.16 0.38
N ALA A 28 -11.35 1.10 -0.11
CA ALA A 28 -12.56 1.54 0.57
C ALA A 28 -13.56 0.40 0.78
N PHE A 29 -13.81 -0.43 -0.23
CA PHE A 29 -14.73 -1.56 -0.12
C PHE A 29 -14.14 -2.74 0.67
N LEU A 30 -12.84 -3.00 0.58
CA LEU A 30 -12.17 -4.00 1.40
C LEU A 30 -12.24 -3.63 2.88
N GLU A 31 -11.96 -2.36 3.22
CA GLU A 31 -12.08 -1.85 4.59
C GLU A 31 -13.53 -1.87 5.05
N LEU A 32 -14.49 -1.37 4.25
CA LEU A 32 -15.91 -1.41 4.56
C LEU A 32 -16.41 -2.81 4.87
N GLY A 33 -16.01 -3.79 4.05
CA GLY A 33 -16.42 -5.19 4.25
C GLY A 33 -15.82 -5.81 5.52
N THR A 34 -14.66 -5.31 5.97
CA THR A 34 -13.91 -5.86 7.12
C THR A 34 -14.34 -5.23 8.43
N VAL A 35 -14.50 -3.90 8.51
CA VAL A 35 -14.86 -3.20 9.75
C VAL A 35 -16.27 -3.54 10.23
N ARG A 36 -16.55 -3.32 11.51
CA ARG A 36 -17.91 -3.47 12.06
C ARG A 36 -18.88 -2.48 11.37
N LYS A 37 -20.17 -2.88 11.22
CA LYS A 37 -21.21 -2.10 10.51
C LYS A 37 -21.25 -0.62 10.88
N LYS A 38 -21.04 -0.28 12.13
CA LYS A 38 -21.03 1.08 12.67
C LYS A 38 -19.84 1.95 12.26
N ASN A 39 -18.95 1.45 11.39
CA ASN A 39 -17.77 2.14 10.90
C ASN A 39 -17.65 2.09 9.36
N GLN A 40 -18.70 1.67 8.66
CA GLN A 40 -18.68 1.46 7.20
C GLN A 40 -18.67 2.79 6.43
N VAL A 41 -19.45 3.78 6.87
CA VAL A 41 -19.45 5.12 6.27
C VAL A 41 -18.07 5.77 6.42
N ASN A 42 -17.50 5.67 7.62
CA ASN A 42 -16.19 6.24 7.89
C ASN A 42 -15.10 5.60 7.02
N ALA A 43 -15.15 4.29 6.75
CA ALA A 43 -14.22 3.62 5.85
C ALA A 43 -14.27 4.22 4.44
N LEU A 44 -15.47 4.41 3.88
CA LEU A 44 -15.66 4.99 2.55
C LEU A 44 -15.19 6.45 2.46
N VAL A 45 -15.65 7.29 3.39
CA VAL A 45 -15.33 8.73 3.39
C VAL A 45 -13.84 8.95 3.61
N LYS A 46 -13.24 8.24 4.56
CA LYS A 46 -11.83 8.40 4.92
C LYS A 46 -10.91 8.12 3.75
N ILE A 47 -11.08 7.02 3.03
CA ILE A 47 -10.23 6.67 1.88
C ILE A 47 -10.32 7.74 0.78
N LEU A 48 -11.51 8.24 0.48
CA LEU A 48 -11.68 9.30 -0.52
C LEU A 48 -10.99 10.60 -0.10
N VAL A 49 -11.16 11.00 1.18
CA VAL A 49 -10.56 12.26 1.68
C VAL A 49 -9.04 12.14 1.85
N ASP A 50 -8.53 10.96 2.25
CA ASP A 50 -7.11 10.66 2.26
C ASP A 50 -6.50 10.77 0.84
N PHE A 51 -7.20 10.31 -0.20
CA PHE A 51 -6.77 10.51 -1.59
C PHE A 51 -6.71 12.00 -1.97
N CYS A 52 -7.73 12.78 -1.61
CA CYS A 52 -7.73 14.23 -1.87
C CYS A 52 -6.60 14.95 -1.15
N MET A 53 -6.38 14.64 0.13
CA MET A 53 -5.27 15.21 0.91
C MET A 53 -3.92 14.80 0.34
N SER A 54 -3.76 13.54 -0.07
CA SER A 54 -2.56 13.04 -0.74
C SER A 54 -2.28 13.80 -2.03
N THR A 55 -3.32 14.04 -2.84
CA THR A 55 -3.19 14.80 -4.08
C THR A 55 -2.64 16.20 -3.83
N LEU A 56 -3.20 16.91 -2.86
CA LEU A 56 -2.72 18.26 -2.50
C LEU A 56 -1.30 18.24 -1.96
N ALA A 57 -1.00 17.34 -1.01
CA ALA A 57 0.32 17.26 -0.40
C ALA A 57 1.41 16.88 -1.41
N TYR A 58 1.13 15.92 -2.29
CA TYR A 58 2.08 15.47 -3.31
C TYR A 58 2.28 16.52 -4.41
N PHE A 59 1.19 17.19 -4.83
CA PHE A 59 1.26 18.27 -5.82
C PHE A 59 2.08 19.47 -5.33
N VAL A 60 1.84 19.91 -4.11
CA VAL A 60 2.47 21.14 -3.57
C VAL A 60 3.91 20.88 -3.13
N VAL A 61 4.21 19.74 -2.53
CA VAL A 61 5.49 19.43 -1.88
C VAL A 61 6.11 18.13 -2.35
N GLY A 62 5.35 17.01 -2.28
CA GLY A 62 5.90 15.67 -2.35
C GLY A 62 6.63 15.37 -3.67
N TYR A 63 6.06 15.73 -4.80
CA TYR A 63 6.71 15.52 -6.09
C TYR A 63 8.02 16.33 -6.21
N GLY A 64 8.06 17.53 -5.64
CA GLY A 64 9.28 18.34 -5.54
C GLY A 64 10.35 17.68 -4.69
N VAL A 65 9.97 17.04 -3.58
CA VAL A 65 10.89 16.27 -2.71
C VAL A 65 11.46 15.07 -3.45
N ALA A 66 10.62 14.29 -4.13
CA ALA A 66 11.05 13.07 -4.82
C ALA A 66 11.86 13.34 -6.08
N TYR A 67 11.45 14.31 -6.91
CA TYR A 67 11.96 14.50 -8.29
C TYR A 67 12.60 15.86 -8.56
N GLY A 68 12.63 16.75 -7.58
CA GLY A 68 13.17 18.12 -7.75
C GLY A 68 12.34 19.01 -8.69
N THR A 69 11.12 18.61 -9.04
CA THR A 69 10.24 19.30 -9.99
C THR A 69 8.98 19.80 -9.29
N SER A 70 8.61 21.06 -9.55
CA SER A 70 7.38 21.65 -9.02
C SER A 70 6.37 21.91 -10.14
N PHE A 71 5.10 21.63 -9.86
CA PHE A 71 3.96 22.01 -10.70
C PHE A 71 3.28 23.30 -10.25
N MET A 72 3.83 23.98 -9.21
CA MET A 72 3.39 25.31 -8.76
C MET A 72 3.92 26.41 -9.69
N VAL A 73 3.56 26.31 -10.97
CA VAL A 73 3.94 27.22 -12.05
C VAL A 73 2.71 27.65 -12.83
N GLY A 74 2.84 28.65 -13.72
CA GLY A 74 1.73 29.14 -14.51
C GLY A 74 1.13 28.07 -15.45
N ALA A 75 -0.17 28.15 -15.74
CA ALA A 75 -0.88 27.18 -16.58
C ALA A 75 -0.25 27.04 -17.99
N GLN A 76 0.25 28.13 -18.58
CA GLN A 76 0.92 28.09 -19.87
C GLN A 76 2.19 27.23 -19.79
N THR A 77 3.00 27.38 -18.75
CA THR A 77 4.22 26.56 -18.52
C THR A 77 3.88 25.09 -18.39
N LEU A 78 2.73 24.76 -17.79
CA LEU A 78 2.25 23.36 -17.68
C LEU A 78 1.76 22.86 -19.05
N ALA A 79 1.04 23.67 -19.80
CA ALA A 79 0.52 23.31 -21.13
C ALA A 79 1.66 23.08 -22.15
N ASP A 80 2.77 23.80 -22.00
CA ASP A 80 3.95 23.65 -22.85
C ASP A 80 4.80 22.41 -22.50
N LYS A 81 4.55 21.78 -21.35
CA LYS A 81 5.20 20.52 -20.99
C LYS A 81 4.71 19.37 -21.86
N ASN A 82 5.59 18.36 -21.99
CA ASN A 82 5.18 17.10 -22.60
C ASN A 82 4.01 16.48 -21.80
N GLY A 83 2.92 16.12 -22.47
CA GLY A 83 1.74 15.50 -21.86
C GLY A 83 2.07 14.26 -21.05
N TYR A 84 3.10 13.49 -21.43
CA TYR A 84 3.63 12.35 -20.67
C TYR A 84 4.06 12.74 -19.26
N GLU A 85 4.77 13.86 -19.06
CA GLU A 85 5.23 14.29 -17.73
C GLU A 85 4.07 14.59 -16.77
N LEU A 86 3.00 15.20 -17.25
CA LEU A 86 1.82 15.49 -16.45
C LEU A 86 1.04 14.22 -16.09
N VAL A 87 0.95 13.28 -17.03
CA VAL A 87 0.32 11.97 -16.78
C VAL A 87 1.18 11.14 -15.84
N LYS A 88 2.52 11.20 -15.95
CA LYS A 88 3.44 10.55 -15.03
C LYS A 88 3.26 11.05 -13.59
N PHE A 89 3.07 12.37 -13.40
CA PHE A 89 2.70 12.90 -12.08
C PHE A 89 1.43 12.24 -11.54
N PHE A 90 0.37 12.14 -12.33
CA PHE A 90 -0.87 11.50 -11.90
C PHE A 90 -0.65 10.03 -11.55
N PHE A 91 0.12 9.30 -12.35
CA PHE A 91 0.46 7.90 -12.09
C PHE A 91 1.20 7.75 -10.73
N LEU A 92 2.27 8.50 -10.50
CA LEU A 92 3.05 8.45 -9.27
C LEU A 92 2.28 8.97 -8.04
N LEU A 93 1.41 9.98 -8.22
CA LEU A 93 0.49 10.40 -7.17
C LEU A 93 -0.37 9.25 -6.65
N THR A 94 -0.90 8.40 -7.54
CA THR A 94 -1.74 7.27 -7.10
C THR A 94 -0.99 6.26 -6.25
N PHE A 95 0.32 6.13 -6.44
CA PHE A 95 1.21 5.32 -5.59
C PHE A 95 1.41 5.97 -4.22
N ALA A 96 1.72 7.27 -4.19
CA ALA A 96 1.86 8.03 -2.96
C ALA A 96 0.58 7.98 -2.10
N ALA A 97 -0.58 8.11 -2.74
CA ALA A 97 -1.88 8.06 -2.07
C ALA A 97 -2.26 6.66 -1.56
N ALA A 98 -1.64 5.59 -2.08
CA ALA A 98 -1.83 4.24 -1.54
C ALA A 98 -1.28 4.09 -0.11
N ILE A 99 -0.28 4.89 0.29
CA ILE A 99 0.31 4.83 1.64
C ILE A 99 -0.73 5.08 2.74
N PRO A 100 -1.44 6.22 2.79
CA PRO A 100 -2.47 6.45 3.80
C PRO A 100 -3.64 5.47 3.69
N ALA A 101 -4.00 5.01 2.48
CA ALA A 101 -5.02 3.98 2.30
C ALA A 101 -4.62 2.65 2.97
N ILE A 102 -3.35 2.24 2.88
CA ILE A 102 -2.80 1.10 3.61
C ILE A 102 -2.90 1.33 5.12
N ILE A 103 -2.40 2.46 5.61
CA ILE A 103 -2.39 2.77 7.05
C ILE A 103 -3.81 2.78 7.61
N SER A 104 -4.77 3.30 6.84
CA SER A 104 -6.20 3.36 7.19
C SER A 104 -6.73 2.02 7.70
N GLY A 105 -6.43 0.93 6.98
CA GLY A 105 -6.86 -0.41 7.35
C GLY A 105 -6.35 -0.88 8.72
N GLY A 106 -5.13 -0.50 9.10
CA GLY A 106 -4.53 -0.89 10.38
C GLY A 106 -5.16 -0.19 11.59
N ILE A 107 -5.51 1.09 11.43
CA ILE A 107 -6.02 1.96 12.51
C ILE A 107 -7.54 2.10 12.51
N ALA A 108 -8.23 1.42 11.62
CA ALA A 108 -9.68 1.47 11.47
C ALA A 108 -10.44 1.33 12.79
N GLU A 109 -11.65 1.88 12.83
CA GLU A 109 -12.64 1.84 13.93
C GLU A 109 -12.30 2.66 15.18
N ARG A 110 -11.06 3.18 15.34
CA ARG A 110 -10.66 3.89 16.56
C ARG A 110 -9.82 5.14 16.35
N ALA A 111 -9.34 5.38 15.15
CA ALA A 111 -8.57 6.57 14.83
C ALA A 111 -9.47 7.79 14.66
N LYS A 112 -9.03 8.94 15.18
CA LYS A 112 -9.66 10.23 14.91
C LYS A 112 -9.47 10.61 13.44
N PHE A 113 -10.49 11.20 12.84
CA PHE A 113 -10.52 11.57 11.42
C PHE A 113 -9.48 12.64 11.07
N TRP A 114 -9.50 13.81 11.71
CA TRP A 114 -8.64 14.94 11.41
C TRP A 114 -7.14 14.69 11.66
N PRO A 115 -6.72 14.08 12.79
CA PRO A 115 -5.33 13.71 12.99
C PRO A 115 -4.80 12.77 11.92
N GLN A 116 -5.62 11.84 11.41
CA GLN A 116 -5.22 10.98 10.30
C GLN A 116 -4.96 11.77 9.03
N LEU A 117 -5.81 12.76 8.69
CA LEU A 117 -5.60 13.60 7.52
C LEU A 117 -4.32 14.46 7.63
N ILE A 118 -3.99 14.93 8.82
CA ILE A 118 -2.72 15.62 9.07
C ILE A 118 -1.54 14.67 8.87
N ALA A 119 -1.65 13.42 9.38
CA ALA A 119 -0.64 12.39 9.12
C ALA A 119 -0.46 12.14 7.62
N THR A 120 -1.58 12.00 6.88
CA THR A 120 -1.58 11.84 5.42
C THR A 120 -0.82 12.97 4.72
N ALA A 121 -1.08 14.23 5.08
CA ALA A 121 -0.39 15.38 4.49
C ALA A 121 1.12 15.34 4.73
N VAL A 122 1.57 15.01 5.94
CA VAL A 122 2.99 14.92 6.30
C VAL A 122 3.65 13.72 5.62
N ILE A 123 3.00 12.56 5.64
CA ILE A 123 3.55 11.33 5.06
C ILE A 123 3.70 11.46 3.55
N VAL A 124 2.68 11.95 2.86
CA VAL A 124 2.68 12.08 1.39
C VAL A 124 3.45 13.32 0.92
N GLY A 125 3.57 14.34 1.76
CA GLY A 125 4.38 15.52 1.45
C GLY A 125 5.88 15.30 1.63
N PHE A 126 6.31 14.47 2.59
CA PHE A 126 7.72 14.36 2.96
C PHE A 126 8.23 12.94 3.14
N VAL A 127 7.55 12.10 3.93
CA VAL A 127 8.10 10.81 4.36
C VAL A 127 8.21 9.83 3.20
N TYR A 128 7.12 9.61 2.48
CA TYR A 128 7.08 8.74 1.31
C TYR A 128 7.94 9.29 0.16
N PRO A 129 7.81 10.59 -0.24
CA PRO A 129 8.59 11.13 -1.35
C PRO A 129 10.09 11.12 -1.12
N PHE A 130 10.55 11.19 0.12
CA PHE A 130 11.97 11.06 0.42
C PHE A 130 12.50 9.68 0.03
N TYR A 131 11.80 8.60 0.41
CA TYR A 131 12.24 7.26 0.04
C TYR A 131 11.99 6.94 -1.44
N GLU A 132 10.91 7.44 -2.02
CA GLU A 132 10.65 7.39 -3.46
C GLU A 132 11.81 8.03 -4.24
N GLY A 133 12.28 9.20 -3.79
CA GLY A 133 13.43 9.90 -4.36
C GLY A 133 14.74 9.11 -4.26
N ILE A 134 14.93 8.37 -3.16
CA ILE A 134 16.07 7.45 -3.00
C ILE A 134 16.01 6.33 -4.05
N ALA A 135 14.86 5.68 -4.19
CA ALA A 135 14.73 4.45 -4.96
C ALA A 135 14.58 4.71 -6.48
N TRP A 136 13.77 5.69 -6.88
CA TRP A 136 13.34 5.85 -8.27
C TRP A 136 13.92 7.06 -9.00
N SER A 137 14.21 8.17 -8.30
CA SER A 137 14.78 9.35 -8.97
C SER A 137 16.28 9.53 -8.79
N GLN A 138 16.89 8.73 -7.92
CA GLN A 138 18.32 8.85 -7.55
C GLN A 138 18.69 10.22 -6.95
N HIS A 139 17.69 10.99 -6.52
CA HIS A 139 17.82 12.41 -6.16
C HIS A 139 18.76 12.69 -4.98
N PHE A 140 18.88 11.73 -4.05
CA PHE A 140 19.66 11.91 -2.81
C PHE A 140 21.02 11.18 -2.81
N GLY A 141 21.44 10.61 -3.94
CA GLY A 141 22.72 9.92 -4.07
C GLY A 141 22.83 8.56 -3.35
N PHE A 142 21.77 8.08 -2.71
CA PHE A 142 21.78 6.79 -2.01
C PHE A 142 21.92 5.61 -2.96
N GLN A 143 21.38 5.67 -4.18
CA GLN A 143 21.57 4.60 -5.16
C GLN A 143 23.06 4.45 -5.53
N ALA A 144 23.77 5.55 -5.73
CA ALA A 144 25.21 5.53 -5.98
C ALA A 144 25.97 4.97 -4.78
N TRP A 145 25.59 5.31 -3.55
CA TRP A 145 26.17 4.74 -2.34
C TRP A 145 25.91 3.24 -2.22
N ILE A 146 24.67 2.77 -2.44
CA ILE A 146 24.33 1.33 -2.45
C ILE A 146 25.19 0.61 -3.47
N LYS A 147 25.28 1.12 -4.71
CA LYS A 147 26.07 0.53 -5.79
C LYS A 147 27.55 0.42 -5.45
N ASN A 148 28.11 1.48 -4.87
CA ASN A 148 29.52 1.47 -4.45
C ASN A 148 29.80 0.45 -3.33
N PHE A 149 28.82 0.22 -2.45
CA PHE A 149 28.95 -0.71 -1.33
C PHE A 149 28.65 -2.16 -1.71
N THR A 150 27.70 -2.39 -2.63
CA THR A 150 27.16 -3.74 -2.92
C THR A 150 27.51 -4.26 -4.32
N GLY A 151 27.94 -3.38 -5.23
CA GLY A 151 28.20 -3.66 -6.63
C GLY A 151 27.03 -3.34 -7.58
N ASP A 152 25.78 -3.28 -7.09
CA ASP A 152 24.58 -2.96 -7.87
C ASP A 152 23.69 -1.95 -7.16
N GLU A 153 22.80 -1.31 -7.93
CA GLU A 153 21.75 -0.45 -7.40
C GLU A 153 20.63 -1.28 -6.76
N PHE A 154 19.89 -0.66 -5.83
CA PHE A 154 18.65 -1.22 -5.32
C PHE A 154 17.57 -1.16 -6.39
N HIS A 155 16.96 -2.30 -6.68
CA HIS A 155 15.92 -2.46 -7.68
C HIS A 155 14.55 -2.69 -7.04
N ASP A 156 13.60 -1.81 -7.30
CA ASP A 156 12.20 -1.95 -6.90
C ASP A 156 11.31 -1.46 -8.04
N PHE A 157 10.97 -2.36 -8.96
CA PHE A 157 10.35 -2.02 -10.24
C PHE A 157 9.01 -1.28 -10.08
N ALA A 158 8.12 -1.81 -9.24
CA ALA A 158 6.80 -1.27 -9.04
C ALA A 158 6.46 -0.96 -7.58
N GLY A 159 7.38 -1.09 -6.62
CA GLY A 159 7.17 -0.61 -5.26
C GLY A 159 6.78 -1.65 -4.21
N SER A 160 7.33 -2.89 -4.26
CA SER A 160 7.22 -3.79 -3.09
C SER A 160 7.70 -3.09 -1.83
N VAL A 161 8.79 -2.34 -1.92
CA VAL A 161 9.37 -1.62 -0.78
C VAL A 161 8.90 -0.17 -0.76
N VAL A 162 9.07 0.55 -1.88
CA VAL A 162 8.76 1.99 -1.98
C VAL A 162 7.32 2.29 -1.55
N VAL A 163 6.37 1.44 -1.90
CA VAL A 163 4.96 1.63 -1.56
C VAL A 163 4.54 0.71 -0.43
N HIS A 164 4.63 -0.60 -0.63
CA HIS A 164 3.99 -1.54 0.28
C HIS A 164 4.75 -1.71 1.60
N ALA A 165 6.05 -1.96 1.57
CA ALA A 165 6.82 -2.05 2.81
C ALA A 165 6.78 -0.72 3.56
N VAL A 166 7.01 0.41 2.88
CA VAL A 166 6.92 1.75 3.50
C VAL A 166 5.54 1.98 4.12
N GLY A 167 4.45 1.71 3.40
CA GLY A 167 3.08 1.86 3.94
C GLY A 167 2.82 0.97 5.15
N GLY A 168 3.19 -0.31 5.08
CA GLY A 168 3.00 -1.26 6.18
C GLY A 168 3.87 -0.96 7.40
N TRP A 169 5.14 -0.55 7.21
CA TRP A 169 6.04 -0.18 8.31
C TRP A 169 5.71 1.19 8.92
N LEU A 170 5.04 2.10 8.20
CA LEU A 170 4.41 3.31 8.76
C LEU A 170 3.15 2.97 9.58
N ALA A 171 2.38 1.98 9.12
CA ALA A 171 1.15 1.56 9.81
C ALA A 171 1.42 0.92 11.17
N LEU A 172 2.51 0.15 11.32
CA LEU A 172 2.82 -0.53 12.59
C LEU A 172 2.95 0.44 13.77
N PRO A 173 3.76 1.53 13.72
CA PRO A 173 3.78 2.55 14.77
C PRO A 173 2.43 3.19 15.04
N ALA A 174 1.65 3.47 14.00
CA ALA A 174 0.30 4.03 14.15
C ALA A 174 -0.60 3.10 14.96
N VAL A 175 -0.61 1.80 14.62
CA VAL A 175 -1.37 0.76 15.34
C VAL A 175 -0.92 0.64 16.80
N LEU A 176 0.40 0.62 17.04
CA LEU A 176 0.96 0.51 18.40
C LEU A 176 0.63 1.73 19.27
N LEU A 177 0.74 2.94 18.71
CA LEU A 177 0.49 4.18 19.44
C LEU A 177 -1.00 4.41 19.72
N LEU A 178 -1.91 3.95 18.85
CA LEU A 178 -3.36 3.95 19.09
C LEU A 178 -3.78 2.88 20.10
N GLY A 179 -3.12 1.74 20.12
CA GLY A 179 -3.52 0.59 20.91
C GLY A 179 -4.68 -0.20 20.30
N ALA A 180 -5.10 -1.26 20.98
CA ALA A 180 -6.17 -2.13 20.53
C ALA A 180 -7.55 -1.48 20.65
N ARG A 181 -8.52 -1.91 19.80
CA ARG A 181 -9.93 -1.55 19.92
C ARG A 181 -10.48 -1.91 21.31
N SER A 182 -11.43 -1.15 21.81
CA SER A 182 -12.07 -1.39 23.09
C SER A 182 -12.63 -2.81 23.17
N ASN A 183 -12.30 -3.51 24.25
CA ASN A 183 -12.69 -4.91 24.51
C ASN A 183 -12.17 -5.96 23.50
N ARG A 184 -11.19 -5.62 22.63
CA ARG A 184 -10.57 -6.60 21.72
C ARG A 184 -9.83 -7.68 22.51
N TYR A 185 -8.98 -7.26 23.46
CA TYR A 185 -8.24 -8.15 24.34
C TYR A 185 -8.74 -7.98 25.78
N ARG A 186 -9.38 -9.00 26.31
CA ARG A 186 -10.01 -8.98 27.63
C ARG A 186 -8.98 -9.21 28.75
N LYS A 187 -9.32 -8.78 29.96
CA LYS A 187 -8.50 -9.00 31.16
C LYS A 187 -8.33 -10.48 31.54
N ASP A 188 -9.34 -11.29 31.21
CA ASP A 188 -9.34 -12.76 31.41
C ASP A 188 -8.46 -13.52 30.38
N GLY A 189 -7.81 -12.79 29.47
CA GLY A 189 -6.97 -13.35 28.42
C GLY A 189 -7.71 -13.70 27.13
N ALA A 190 -9.04 -13.67 27.13
CA ALA A 190 -9.84 -13.94 25.95
C ALA A 190 -9.69 -12.86 24.87
N ILE A 191 -9.82 -13.27 23.61
CA ILE A 191 -9.81 -12.39 22.44
C ILE A 191 -11.24 -12.32 21.89
N SER A 192 -11.82 -11.12 21.86
CA SER A 192 -13.14 -10.93 21.29
C SER A 192 -13.09 -11.05 19.77
N ALA A 193 -13.94 -11.89 19.19
CA ALA A 193 -14.07 -12.00 17.74
C ALA A 193 -14.67 -10.71 17.17
N HIS A 194 -14.05 -10.20 16.11
CA HIS A 194 -14.58 -9.12 15.29
C HIS A 194 -14.58 -9.58 13.82
N PRO A 195 -15.54 -10.42 13.43
CA PRO A 195 -15.60 -10.92 12.06
C PRO A 195 -15.90 -9.80 11.08
N PRO A 196 -15.53 -9.95 9.80
CA PRO A 196 -15.91 -9.02 8.75
C PRO A 196 -17.43 -8.78 8.72
N SER A 197 -17.83 -7.52 8.54
CA SER A 197 -19.26 -7.16 8.54
C SER A 197 -19.96 -7.52 7.23
N SER A 198 -19.22 -7.62 6.12
CA SER A 198 -19.77 -7.97 4.81
C SER A 198 -18.74 -8.64 3.91
N ILE A 199 -18.83 -9.96 3.78
CA ILE A 199 -17.97 -10.73 2.87
C ILE A 199 -18.14 -10.30 1.40
N PRO A 200 -19.37 -10.00 0.87
CA PRO A 200 -19.51 -9.52 -0.50
C PRO A 200 -18.75 -8.22 -0.78
N PHE A 201 -18.76 -7.25 0.13
CA PHE A 201 -18.00 -6.00 -0.06
C PHE A 201 -16.49 -6.20 0.12
N LEU A 202 -16.07 -7.03 1.06
CA LEU A 202 -14.67 -7.44 1.21
C LEU A 202 -14.17 -8.07 -0.10
N ALA A 203 -14.92 -9.01 -0.67
CA ALA A 203 -14.58 -9.66 -1.93
C ALA A 203 -14.56 -8.66 -3.10
N LEU A 204 -15.54 -7.77 -3.20
CA LEU A 204 -15.57 -6.71 -4.21
C LEU A 204 -14.32 -5.83 -4.13
N GLY A 205 -13.98 -5.37 -2.92
CA GLY A 205 -12.77 -4.58 -2.70
C GLY A 205 -11.50 -5.31 -3.14
N ALA A 206 -11.36 -6.57 -2.77
CA ALA A 206 -10.22 -7.39 -3.18
C ALA A 206 -10.13 -7.54 -4.71
N TRP A 207 -11.25 -7.78 -5.41
CA TRP A 207 -11.26 -7.87 -6.88
C TRP A 207 -10.92 -6.56 -7.57
N VAL A 208 -11.42 -5.43 -7.08
CA VAL A 208 -11.07 -4.11 -7.63
C VAL A 208 -9.57 -3.84 -7.43
N LEU A 209 -9.02 -4.19 -6.25
CA LEU A 209 -7.59 -4.11 -6.00
C LEU A 209 -6.78 -4.99 -6.97
N ILE A 210 -7.18 -6.26 -7.16
CA ILE A 210 -6.51 -7.18 -8.08
C ILE A 210 -6.47 -6.59 -9.50
N VAL A 211 -7.60 -6.12 -10.03
CA VAL A 211 -7.66 -5.53 -11.37
C VAL A 211 -6.76 -4.30 -11.46
N GLY A 212 -6.84 -3.39 -10.49
CA GLY A 212 -6.02 -2.18 -10.45
C GLY A 212 -4.52 -2.47 -10.34
N TRP A 213 -4.15 -3.61 -9.73
CA TRP A 213 -2.75 -4.00 -9.59
C TRP A 213 -2.04 -4.30 -10.91
N PHE A 214 -2.78 -4.69 -11.94
CA PHE A 214 -2.19 -4.79 -13.28
C PHE A 214 -1.84 -3.40 -13.83
N GLY A 215 -2.61 -2.37 -13.52
CA GLY A 215 -2.22 -0.97 -13.76
C GLY A 215 -0.99 -0.57 -12.96
N PHE A 216 -0.94 -0.97 -11.70
CA PHE A 216 0.17 -0.70 -10.79
C PHE A 216 1.47 -1.33 -11.28
N ASN A 217 1.50 -2.65 -11.52
CA ASN A 217 2.71 -3.37 -11.90
C ASN A 217 3.07 -3.17 -13.38
N VAL A 218 2.15 -3.44 -14.31
CA VAL A 218 2.46 -3.47 -15.74
C VAL A 218 2.83 -2.09 -16.25
N MET A 219 2.08 -1.05 -15.84
CA MET A 219 2.33 0.32 -16.28
C MET A 219 3.54 0.98 -15.59
N SER A 220 4.12 0.35 -14.56
CA SER A 220 5.42 0.75 -14.02
C SER A 220 6.58 0.61 -15.00
N ALA A 221 6.38 -0.15 -16.10
CA ALA A 221 7.28 -0.10 -17.26
C ALA A 221 7.37 1.29 -17.89
N GLN A 222 6.39 2.17 -17.64
CA GLN A 222 6.28 3.55 -18.13
C GLN A 222 6.15 3.69 -19.67
N THR A 223 6.50 2.66 -20.41
CA THR A 223 6.40 2.57 -21.85
C THR A 223 5.79 1.24 -22.26
N LEU A 224 5.07 1.24 -23.39
CA LEU A 224 4.52 0.00 -23.96
C LEU A 224 5.63 -0.74 -24.73
N ASP A 225 6.30 -1.67 -24.06
CA ASP A 225 7.38 -2.48 -24.62
C ASP A 225 7.31 -3.96 -24.21
N LYS A 226 8.38 -4.71 -24.54
CA LYS A 226 8.46 -6.17 -24.28
C LYS A 226 8.34 -6.54 -22.80
N ILE A 227 8.83 -5.69 -21.91
CA ILE A 227 8.86 -6.01 -20.48
C ILE A 227 7.45 -6.04 -19.88
N SER A 228 6.51 -5.25 -20.41
CA SER A 228 5.12 -5.20 -19.95
C SER A 228 4.45 -6.57 -19.96
N GLY A 229 4.72 -7.40 -20.98
CA GLY A 229 4.19 -8.77 -21.08
C GLY A 229 4.72 -9.69 -19.97
N LEU A 230 6.01 -9.62 -19.67
CA LEU A 230 6.63 -10.40 -18.58
C LEU A 230 6.08 -9.98 -17.23
N VAL A 231 5.95 -8.67 -16.97
CA VAL A 231 5.39 -8.11 -15.74
C VAL A 231 3.95 -8.58 -15.52
N ALA A 232 3.13 -8.57 -16.58
CA ALA A 232 1.74 -9.05 -16.50
C ALA A 232 1.68 -10.52 -16.11
N LEU A 233 2.49 -11.38 -16.76
CA LEU A 233 2.53 -12.81 -16.47
C LEU A 233 3.05 -13.08 -15.05
N ASN A 234 4.11 -12.40 -14.63
CA ASN A 234 4.68 -12.56 -13.29
C ASN A 234 3.70 -12.11 -12.19
N SER A 235 2.98 -11.00 -12.42
CA SER A 235 1.92 -10.54 -11.51
C SER A 235 0.80 -11.58 -11.37
N LEU A 236 0.36 -12.16 -12.50
CA LEU A 236 -0.65 -13.22 -12.50
C LEU A 236 -0.17 -14.46 -11.74
N MET A 237 1.05 -14.91 -11.98
CA MET A 237 1.59 -16.09 -11.31
C MET A 237 1.77 -15.89 -9.81
N ALA A 238 2.26 -14.73 -9.38
CA ALA A 238 2.39 -14.40 -7.96
C ALA A 238 1.03 -14.29 -7.25
N MET A 239 0.04 -13.69 -7.91
CA MET A 239 -1.35 -13.64 -7.44
C MET A 239 -1.91 -15.06 -7.19
N VAL A 240 -1.71 -15.96 -8.14
CA VAL A 240 -2.15 -17.37 -8.03
C VAL A 240 -1.45 -18.07 -6.88
N GLY A 241 -0.11 -17.94 -6.78
CA GLY A 241 0.67 -18.53 -5.68
C GLY A 241 0.19 -18.08 -4.31
N GLY A 242 0.01 -16.77 -4.12
CA GLY A 242 -0.50 -16.19 -2.88
C GLY A 242 -1.89 -16.67 -2.51
N THR A 243 -2.79 -16.74 -3.48
CA THR A 243 -4.18 -17.22 -3.29
C THR A 243 -4.22 -18.67 -2.83
N LEU A 244 -3.53 -19.57 -3.54
CA LEU A 244 -3.56 -21.00 -3.26
C LEU A 244 -2.99 -21.33 -1.88
N VAL A 245 -1.89 -20.67 -1.50
CA VAL A 245 -1.30 -20.90 -0.17
C VAL A 245 -2.16 -20.28 0.94
N ALA A 246 -2.72 -19.09 0.72
CA ALA A 246 -3.66 -18.49 1.68
C ALA A 246 -4.94 -19.33 1.86
N LEU A 247 -5.44 -19.97 0.80
CA LEU A 247 -6.56 -20.93 0.87
C LEU A 247 -6.25 -22.11 1.80
N VAL A 248 -5.07 -22.71 1.64
CA VAL A 248 -4.68 -23.91 2.41
C VAL A 248 -4.36 -23.55 3.87
N LEU A 249 -3.47 -22.56 4.10
CA LEU A 249 -3.05 -22.18 5.44
C LEU A 249 -4.14 -21.44 6.21
N GLY A 250 -4.96 -20.65 5.51
CA GLY A 250 -6.12 -19.95 6.07
C GLY A 250 -7.35 -20.83 6.26
N LYS A 251 -7.30 -22.13 5.92
CA LYS A 251 -8.39 -23.10 6.11
C LYS A 251 -9.72 -22.63 5.51
N ASN A 252 -9.67 -22.15 4.28
CA ASN A 252 -10.81 -21.61 3.52
C ASN A 252 -11.47 -20.37 4.12
N ASP A 253 -10.83 -19.69 5.08
CA ASP A 253 -11.34 -18.41 5.60
C ASP A 253 -11.39 -17.37 4.47
N PRO A 254 -12.58 -16.75 4.19
CA PRO A 254 -12.73 -15.84 3.07
C PRO A 254 -11.87 -14.56 3.21
N GLY A 255 -11.56 -14.12 4.42
CA GLY A 255 -10.66 -12.99 4.65
C GLY A 255 -9.24 -13.31 4.17
N PHE A 256 -8.71 -14.48 4.50
CA PHE A 256 -7.40 -14.92 4.02
C PHE A 256 -7.39 -15.19 2.52
N VAL A 257 -8.43 -15.85 1.99
CA VAL A 257 -8.53 -16.18 0.56
C VAL A 257 -8.54 -14.93 -0.31
N HIS A 258 -9.28 -13.89 0.06
CA HIS A 258 -9.35 -12.65 -0.72
C HIS A 258 -8.14 -11.73 -0.54
N ASN A 259 -7.39 -11.83 0.56
CA ASN A 259 -6.15 -11.10 0.75
C ASN A 259 -4.91 -11.86 0.24
N GLY A 260 -5.01 -13.18 0.00
CA GLY A 260 -3.93 -14.00 -0.55
C GLY A 260 -3.37 -13.51 -1.89
N PRO A 261 -4.22 -13.19 -2.89
CA PRO A 261 -3.76 -12.61 -4.15
C PRO A 261 -3.05 -11.28 -3.95
N LEU A 262 -3.53 -10.45 -3.01
CA LEU A 262 -2.90 -9.15 -2.69
C LEU A 262 -1.51 -9.34 -2.10
N ALA A 263 -1.31 -10.32 -1.21
CA ALA A 263 0.00 -10.66 -0.67
C ALA A 263 1.00 -11.05 -1.78
N GLY A 264 0.57 -11.88 -2.74
CA GLY A 264 1.37 -12.26 -3.89
C GLY A 264 1.73 -11.08 -4.78
N LEU A 265 0.76 -10.22 -5.07
CA LEU A 265 0.94 -9.02 -5.88
C LEU A 265 1.87 -7.99 -5.20
N VAL A 266 1.75 -7.78 -3.88
CA VAL A 266 2.67 -6.97 -3.09
C VAL A 266 4.11 -7.45 -3.25
N ALA A 267 4.33 -8.75 -3.08
CA ALA A 267 5.69 -9.30 -3.07
C ALA A 267 6.36 -9.29 -4.44
N VAL A 268 5.60 -9.43 -5.52
CA VAL A 268 6.17 -9.49 -6.87
C VAL A 268 6.51 -8.11 -7.46
N CYS A 269 5.97 -7.02 -6.90
CA CYS A 269 6.16 -5.66 -7.44
C CYS A 269 7.64 -5.30 -7.68
N ALA A 270 8.56 -5.69 -6.77
CA ALA A 270 9.97 -5.30 -6.88
C ALA A 270 10.70 -5.96 -8.04
N GLY A 271 10.33 -7.18 -8.41
CA GLY A 271 11.08 -7.97 -9.39
C GLY A 271 10.23 -8.58 -10.49
N SER A 272 9.02 -8.06 -10.70
CA SER A 272 8.10 -8.56 -11.73
C SER A 272 8.65 -8.44 -13.17
N ASP A 273 9.59 -7.55 -13.39
CA ASP A 273 10.29 -7.31 -14.65
C ASP A 273 11.52 -8.24 -14.88
N VAL A 274 12.08 -8.82 -13.80
CA VAL A 274 13.31 -9.59 -13.87
C VAL A 274 13.18 -11.07 -13.50
N MET A 275 12.06 -11.50 -12.92
CA MET A 275 11.85 -12.89 -12.48
C MET A 275 11.36 -13.80 -13.61
N HIS A 276 11.67 -15.10 -13.51
CA HIS A 276 10.96 -16.13 -14.27
C HIS A 276 9.55 -16.34 -13.68
N PRO A 277 8.50 -16.65 -14.47
CA PRO A 277 7.13 -16.82 -13.97
C PRO A 277 6.96 -17.85 -12.86
N MET A 278 7.75 -18.94 -12.90
CA MET A 278 7.74 -19.91 -11.79
C MET A 278 8.38 -19.36 -10.51
N GLY A 279 9.39 -18.48 -10.64
CA GLY A 279 9.94 -17.71 -9.51
C GLY A 279 8.89 -16.79 -8.91
N ALA A 280 8.15 -16.07 -9.74
CA ALA A 280 7.04 -15.21 -9.31
C ALA A 280 5.92 -16.00 -8.58
N LEU A 281 5.56 -17.20 -9.07
CA LEU A 281 4.62 -18.10 -8.38
C LEU A 281 5.11 -18.43 -6.96
N VAL A 282 6.39 -18.81 -6.81
CA VAL A 282 6.99 -19.14 -5.51
C VAL A 282 7.06 -17.92 -4.60
N VAL A 283 7.43 -16.76 -5.12
CA VAL A 283 7.45 -15.49 -4.37
C VAL A 283 6.07 -15.18 -3.82
N GLY A 284 5.03 -15.31 -4.64
CA GLY A 284 3.65 -15.11 -4.23
C GLY A 284 3.17 -16.14 -3.21
N ALA A 285 3.53 -17.41 -3.39
CA ALA A 285 3.20 -18.50 -2.47
C ALA A 285 3.77 -18.25 -1.07
N ILE A 286 5.04 -17.84 -0.98
CA ILE A 286 5.70 -17.48 0.28
C ILE A 286 5.02 -16.25 0.90
N ALA A 287 4.66 -15.24 0.11
CA ALA A 287 3.95 -14.06 0.60
C ALA A 287 2.57 -14.42 1.19
N GLY A 288 1.82 -15.32 0.55
CA GLY A 288 0.56 -15.85 1.09
C GLY A 288 0.75 -16.53 2.45
N ALA A 289 1.83 -17.32 2.60
CA ALA A 289 2.19 -17.93 3.88
C ALA A 289 2.57 -16.89 4.94
N ILE A 290 3.43 -15.91 4.60
CA ILE A 290 3.81 -14.81 5.48
C ILE A 290 2.56 -14.09 5.99
N PHE A 291 1.65 -13.72 5.07
CA PHE A 291 0.44 -13.00 5.46
C PHE A 291 -0.41 -13.78 6.47
N VAL A 292 -0.78 -15.03 6.17
CA VAL A 292 -1.66 -15.83 7.04
C VAL A 292 -1.04 -16.08 8.40
N VAL A 293 0.23 -16.49 8.42
CA VAL A 293 0.95 -16.80 9.66
C VAL A 293 1.16 -15.56 10.50
N MET A 294 1.67 -14.49 9.88
CA MET A 294 2.01 -13.27 10.61
C MET A 294 0.77 -12.48 11.05
N PHE A 295 -0.30 -12.47 10.27
CA PHE A 295 -1.60 -11.92 10.70
C PHE A 295 -2.07 -12.63 11.98
N THR A 296 -2.04 -13.96 11.97
CA THR A 296 -2.46 -14.77 13.12
C THR A 296 -1.59 -14.52 14.35
N LEU A 297 -0.27 -14.48 14.18
CA LEU A 297 0.67 -14.19 15.28
C LEU A 297 0.49 -12.77 15.83
N THR A 298 0.36 -11.78 14.96
CA THR A 298 0.16 -10.37 15.32
C THR A 298 -1.08 -10.18 16.18
N GLN A 299 -2.21 -10.73 15.73
CA GLN A 299 -3.49 -10.60 16.42
C GLN A 299 -3.56 -11.44 17.69
N ASN A 300 -3.15 -12.71 17.63
CA ASN A 300 -3.45 -13.66 18.71
C ASN A 300 -2.32 -13.79 19.74
N LYS A 301 -1.06 -13.74 19.30
CA LYS A 301 0.10 -13.92 20.19
C LYS A 301 0.64 -12.59 20.70
N TRP A 302 0.88 -11.64 19.79
CA TRP A 302 1.46 -10.34 20.18
C TRP A 302 0.41 -9.32 20.61
N ARG A 303 -0.87 -9.62 20.40
CA ARG A 303 -2.00 -8.76 20.77
C ARG A 303 -1.89 -7.34 20.20
N ILE A 304 -1.41 -7.24 18.98
CA ILE A 304 -1.37 -6.02 18.20
C ILE A 304 -2.62 -6.01 17.32
N ASP A 305 -3.53 -5.07 17.56
CA ASP A 305 -4.82 -4.98 16.86
C ASP A 305 -4.69 -4.20 15.54
N ASP A 306 -4.00 -4.81 14.59
CA ASP A 306 -3.93 -4.37 13.19
C ASP A 306 -5.17 -4.90 12.46
N VAL A 307 -6.19 -4.06 12.27
CA VAL A 307 -7.56 -4.50 11.93
C VAL A 307 -7.62 -5.33 10.65
N LEU A 308 -7.01 -4.84 9.57
CA LEU A 308 -6.96 -5.55 8.29
C LEU A 308 -5.67 -6.36 8.09
N GLY A 309 -4.74 -6.33 9.06
CA GLY A 309 -3.46 -7.00 8.92
C GLY A 309 -2.55 -6.32 7.90
N VAL A 310 -2.56 -4.99 7.87
CA VAL A 310 -1.81 -4.21 6.86
C VAL A 310 -0.30 -4.31 7.04
N TRP A 311 0.18 -4.44 8.28
CA TRP A 311 1.59 -4.68 8.51
C TRP A 311 2.06 -6.04 7.99
N PRO A 312 1.40 -7.19 8.30
CA PRO A 312 1.73 -8.47 7.66
C PRO A 312 1.59 -8.43 6.13
N LEU A 313 0.49 -7.87 5.63
CA LEU A 313 0.16 -7.88 4.20
C LEU A 313 1.09 -7.00 3.37
N HIS A 314 1.30 -5.76 3.79
CA HIS A 314 2.10 -4.80 3.04
C HIS A 314 3.53 -4.67 3.59
N GLY A 315 3.70 -4.54 4.90
CA GLY A 315 5.01 -4.38 5.54
C GLY A 315 5.90 -5.59 5.34
N LEU A 316 5.44 -6.76 5.76
CA LEU A 316 6.26 -7.98 5.71
C LEU A 316 6.31 -8.60 4.31
N CYS A 317 5.18 -8.68 3.58
CA CYS A 317 5.20 -9.18 2.21
C CYS A 317 5.95 -8.24 1.27
N GLY A 318 5.90 -6.90 1.49
CA GLY A 318 6.70 -5.94 0.73
C GLY A 318 8.20 -6.07 1.01
N THR A 319 8.58 -6.25 2.29
CA THR A 319 9.97 -6.55 2.68
C THR A 319 10.46 -7.86 2.04
N TRP A 320 9.63 -8.90 2.06
CA TRP A 320 9.92 -10.15 1.35
C TRP A 320 10.12 -9.91 -0.14
N GLY A 321 9.24 -9.11 -0.78
CA GLY A 321 9.31 -8.80 -2.20
C GLY A 321 10.61 -8.12 -2.61
N GLY A 322 11.06 -7.13 -1.83
CA GLY A 322 12.35 -6.47 -2.04
C GLY A 322 13.53 -7.45 -2.00
N ILE A 323 13.55 -8.36 -1.01
CA ILE A 323 14.60 -9.40 -0.89
C ILE A 323 14.47 -10.44 -2.01
N ALA A 324 13.25 -10.88 -2.32
CA ALA A 324 12.97 -11.89 -3.33
C ALA A 324 13.43 -11.47 -4.72
N ALA A 325 13.39 -10.17 -5.06
CA ALA A 325 13.94 -9.65 -6.30
C ALA A 325 15.42 -9.97 -6.46
N GLY A 326 16.21 -9.87 -5.38
CA GLY A 326 17.64 -10.22 -5.37
C GLY A 326 17.94 -11.72 -5.42
N ILE A 327 16.95 -12.56 -5.21
CA ILE A 327 17.07 -14.03 -5.31
C ILE A 327 16.57 -14.48 -6.67
N PHE A 328 15.28 -14.30 -6.95
CA PHE A 328 14.59 -14.85 -8.12
C PHE A 328 14.78 -14.02 -9.39
N GLY A 329 15.28 -12.78 -9.30
CA GLY A 329 15.68 -11.96 -10.45
C GLY A 329 17.04 -12.36 -11.03
N THR A 330 17.85 -13.16 -10.30
CA THR A 330 19.15 -13.60 -10.76
C THR A 330 19.06 -14.68 -11.83
N GLN A 331 20.08 -14.77 -12.71
CA GLN A 331 20.17 -15.80 -13.75
C GLN A 331 20.21 -17.22 -13.17
N ALA A 332 20.73 -17.40 -11.96
CA ALA A 332 20.78 -18.70 -11.27
C ALA A 332 19.37 -19.28 -11.02
N PHE A 333 18.35 -18.43 -10.89
CA PHE A 333 16.95 -18.84 -10.76
C PHE A 333 16.12 -18.61 -12.04
N GLY A 334 16.79 -18.46 -13.19
CA GLY A 334 16.15 -18.24 -14.48
C GLY A 334 15.65 -16.81 -14.70
N GLY A 335 16.05 -15.86 -13.85
CA GLY A 335 15.78 -14.43 -14.01
C GLY A 335 16.67 -13.77 -15.06
N ILE A 336 16.36 -12.50 -15.36
CA ILE A 336 17.11 -11.71 -16.36
C ILE A 336 18.49 -11.30 -15.84
N GLY A 337 18.65 -11.12 -14.52
CA GLY A 337 19.85 -10.57 -13.88
C GLY A 337 19.79 -9.05 -13.71
N GLY A 338 20.93 -8.43 -13.40
CA GLY A 338 21.01 -6.98 -13.10
C GLY A 338 20.55 -6.62 -11.68
N VAL A 339 20.45 -7.61 -10.81
CA VAL A 339 20.08 -7.47 -9.40
C VAL A 339 20.97 -8.35 -8.53
N ASN A 340 21.30 -7.92 -7.33
CA ASN A 340 21.98 -8.77 -6.36
C ASN A 340 21.33 -8.71 -4.97
N LEU A 341 21.49 -9.78 -4.22
CA LEU A 341 20.85 -9.94 -2.92
C LEU A 341 21.29 -8.88 -1.90
N THR A 342 22.55 -8.47 -1.90
CA THR A 342 23.08 -7.49 -0.94
C THR A 342 22.48 -6.11 -1.16
N ALA A 343 22.40 -5.66 -2.43
CA ALA A 343 21.75 -4.40 -2.77
C ALA A 343 20.27 -4.41 -2.37
N GLN A 344 19.57 -5.51 -2.64
CA GLN A 344 18.17 -5.67 -2.32
C GLN A 344 17.91 -5.69 -0.81
N ILE A 345 18.71 -6.39 -0.02
CA ILE A 345 18.60 -6.36 1.45
C ILE A 345 18.88 -4.94 1.96
N THR A 346 19.94 -4.28 1.47
CA THR A 346 20.32 -2.93 1.91
C THR A 346 19.21 -1.91 1.66
N GLY A 347 18.70 -1.82 0.43
CA GLY A 347 17.62 -0.90 0.08
C GLY A 347 16.33 -1.22 0.84
N THR A 348 15.96 -2.50 0.92
CA THR A 348 14.76 -2.95 1.63
C THR A 348 14.79 -2.58 3.12
N LEU A 349 15.91 -2.84 3.80
CA LEU A 349 16.05 -2.50 5.24
C LEU A 349 16.09 -0.99 5.46
N LEU A 350 16.70 -0.24 4.54
CA LEU A 350 16.66 1.23 4.59
C LEU A 350 15.22 1.74 4.55
N GLY A 351 14.41 1.26 3.59
CA GLY A 351 13.00 1.65 3.47
C GLY A 351 12.16 1.27 4.67
N ALA A 352 12.27 0.03 5.15
CA ALA A 352 11.54 -0.45 6.32
C ALA A 352 11.90 0.34 7.60
N THR A 353 13.20 0.58 7.82
CA THR A 353 13.69 1.33 8.98
C THR A 353 13.25 2.80 8.92
N TRP A 354 13.42 3.43 7.75
CA TRP A 354 12.96 4.81 7.52
C TRP A 354 11.47 4.96 7.83
N ALA A 355 10.64 4.10 7.25
CA ALA A 355 9.19 4.13 7.43
C ALA A 355 8.78 3.92 8.89
N CYS A 356 9.37 2.93 9.57
CA CYS A 356 9.07 2.65 10.97
C CYS A 356 9.46 3.84 11.87
N ALA A 357 10.65 4.39 11.69
CA ALA A 357 11.12 5.55 12.46
C ALA A 357 10.24 6.78 12.20
N ALA A 358 9.97 7.10 10.94
CA ALA A 358 9.10 8.20 10.57
C ALA A 358 7.66 8.03 11.09
N GLY A 359 7.14 6.81 11.08
CA GLY A 359 5.83 6.49 11.66
C GLY A 359 5.76 6.79 13.15
N PHE A 360 6.77 6.41 13.94
CA PHE A 360 6.84 6.79 15.36
C PHE A 360 6.93 8.29 15.57
N VAL A 361 7.66 9.02 14.72
CA VAL A 361 7.77 10.48 14.81
C VAL A 361 6.44 11.15 14.49
N VAL A 362 5.83 10.82 13.33
CA VAL A 362 4.58 11.46 12.88
C VAL A 362 3.42 11.15 13.81
N TYR A 363 3.15 9.86 14.08
CA TYR A 363 2.04 9.48 14.94
C TYR A 363 2.32 9.75 16.41
N GLY A 364 3.58 9.74 16.85
CA GLY A 364 3.99 10.18 18.17
C GLY A 364 3.68 11.66 18.40
N ALA A 365 4.10 12.53 17.49
CA ALA A 365 3.81 13.96 17.54
C ALA A 365 2.30 14.24 17.59
N LEU A 366 1.51 13.58 16.73
CA LEU A 366 0.06 13.73 16.73
C LEU A 366 -0.60 13.19 18.00
N LYS A 367 -0.08 12.11 18.57
CA LYS A 367 -0.58 11.58 19.85
C LYS A 367 -0.47 12.60 20.99
N PHE A 368 0.65 13.34 21.05
CA PHE A 368 0.91 14.32 22.11
C PHE A 368 0.25 15.69 21.85
N THR A 369 -0.09 16.02 20.60
CA THR A 369 -0.69 17.32 20.25
C THR A 369 -2.20 17.26 20.11
N THR A 370 -2.72 16.52 19.12
CA THR A 370 -4.15 16.45 18.79
C THR A 370 -4.86 15.24 19.42
N GLY A 371 -4.08 14.27 19.90
CA GLY A 371 -4.56 12.94 20.24
C GLY A 371 -4.93 12.15 18.97
N LEU A 372 -4.67 10.84 18.98
CA LEU A 372 -4.91 9.97 17.82
C LEU A 372 -6.23 9.21 17.89
N ARG A 373 -6.66 8.87 19.11
CA ARG A 373 -7.74 7.92 19.35
C ARG A 373 -9.03 8.63 19.69
N MET A 374 -10.14 8.13 19.16
CA MET A 374 -11.51 8.50 19.53
C MET A 374 -11.75 8.24 21.03
N SER A 375 -12.73 8.91 21.63
CA SER A 375 -13.18 8.60 22.98
C SER A 375 -13.75 7.17 23.07
N GLN A 376 -13.81 6.61 24.27
CA GLN A 376 -14.44 5.29 24.44
C GLN A 376 -15.93 5.31 24.06
N GLU A 377 -16.60 6.43 24.29
CA GLU A 377 -18.00 6.64 23.93
C GLU A 377 -18.19 6.68 22.42
N ASP A 378 -17.40 7.49 21.70
CA ASP A 378 -17.42 7.53 20.22
C ASP A 378 -17.08 6.17 19.60
N GLU A 379 -16.08 5.45 20.17
CA GLU A 379 -15.74 4.12 19.69
C GLU A 379 -16.84 3.09 19.96
N TYR A 380 -17.61 3.26 21.06
CA TYR A 380 -18.76 2.41 21.38
C TYR A 380 -19.94 2.73 20.45
N GLU A 381 -20.26 3.99 20.22
CA GLU A 381 -21.29 4.43 19.26
C GLU A 381 -20.93 4.01 17.83
N GLY A 382 -19.68 4.19 17.42
CA GLY A 382 -19.13 3.93 16.11
C GLY A 382 -18.83 5.21 15.34
N ALA A 383 -17.79 5.14 14.51
CA ALA A 383 -17.29 6.29 13.75
C ALA A 383 -18.34 6.90 12.80
N ASP A 384 -19.27 6.09 12.29
CA ASP A 384 -20.32 6.56 11.38
C ASP A 384 -21.21 7.60 12.06
N LEU A 385 -21.69 7.31 13.25
CA LEU A 385 -22.53 8.25 14.01
C LEU A 385 -21.69 9.32 14.71
N ALA A 386 -20.57 8.95 15.33
CA ALA A 386 -19.73 9.89 16.06
C ALA A 386 -19.15 11.00 15.17
N ILE A 387 -18.73 10.66 13.95
CA ILE A 387 -18.05 11.58 13.01
C ILE A 387 -19.02 12.10 11.95
N HIS A 388 -19.76 11.21 11.28
CA HIS A 388 -20.54 11.53 10.08
C HIS A 388 -22.03 11.76 10.34
N LYS A 389 -22.52 11.42 11.54
CA LYS A 389 -23.93 11.60 11.97
C LYS A 389 -24.94 10.82 11.12
N ILE A 390 -24.51 9.74 10.48
CA ILE A 390 -25.36 8.89 9.64
C ILE A 390 -24.81 7.45 9.64
N SER A 391 -25.71 6.46 9.57
CA SER A 391 -25.34 5.05 9.41
C SER A 391 -25.24 4.65 7.93
N ALA A 392 -24.67 3.48 7.66
CA ALA A 392 -24.56 2.95 6.30
C ALA A 392 -25.91 2.51 5.68
N THR A 393 -26.94 2.34 6.50
CA THR A 393 -28.30 1.92 6.08
C THR A 393 -29.39 2.77 6.73
N PRO A 394 -29.41 4.10 6.50
CA PRO A 394 -30.25 5.03 7.27
C PRO A 394 -31.74 4.75 7.12
N GLU A 395 -32.22 4.32 5.95
CA GLU A 395 -33.65 4.01 5.73
C GLU A 395 -34.15 2.81 6.57
N ARG A 396 -33.27 1.85 6.86
CA ARG A 396 -33.63 0.68 7.69
C ARG A 396 -33.70 0.98 9.16
N GLU A 397 -33.10 2.09 9.59
CA GLU A 397 -33.03 2.53 10.98
C GLU A 397 -34.00 3.66 11.28
N ALA A 398 -34.60 4.26 10.24
CA ALA A 398 -35.69 5.22 10.40
C ALA A 398 -36.94 4.47 10.89
N SER A 399 -37.39 4.80 12.10
CA SER A 399 -38.71 4.39 12.56
C SER A 399 -39.74 5.25 11.85
N TRP A 400 -40.50 4.67 10.98
CA TRP A 400 -41.70 5.30 10.36
C TRP A 400 -42.85 5.32 11.34
#